data_6bc10fe366b84fe39eedeed61785d11a
#
_entry.id   6bc10fe366b84fe39eedeed61785d11a
#
_cell.length_a   1.000
_cell.length_b   1.000
_cell.length_c   1.000
_cell.angle_alpha   90.00
_cell.angle_beta   90.00
_cell.angle_gamma   90.00
#
_symmetry.space_group_name_H-M   'P 1'
#
loop_
_entity.id
_entity.type
_entity.pdbx_description
1 polymer ?
#
loop_
_entity_poly.entity_id
_entity_poly.type
_entity_poly.pdbx_seq_one_letter_code
_entity_poly.pdbx_strand_id
1 'polypeptide(L)'
;IPPHSRYIEMFAGGLSMYFRKQKADISIVNDLDNDIVNLYISVLERFDKFSEYIYLLPRSRKLFEDFRKEVMTTKSDIQMPDPRRAAIYYYVIKNSFNKNPYNPFTKSEKRGIWTSELVEEVRWSKKQLDGVIVENLDFKELVNRYEPRTDDFWYMDPPYVVAGEKKDYYFHDFTMDMHNELVELCHKINLCDAKFMVSYDDRNEVRELYNGYKINEIKCIYSGAADKKERTELVITNYEPPIYKQTTIF
;
A
#
# COMPACT_ATOMS: atom_id res chain seq x y z
N ILE A 1 6.85 -14.24 -6.64
CA ILE A 1 6.81 -13.35 -7.82
C ILE A 1 7.70 -13.95 -8.89
N PRO A 2 7.21 -14.16 -10.15
CA PRO A 2 8.02 -14.64 -11.27
C PRO A 2 9.09 -13.60 -11.69
N PRO A 3 10.12 -14.00 -12.47
CA PRO A 3 11.05 -13.05 -13.06
C PRO A 3 10.34 -11.99 -13.89
N HIS A 4 10.76 -10.73 -13.77
CA HIS A 4 10.21 -9.59 -14.49
C HIS A 4 11.25 -8.48 -14.59
N SER A 5 11.19 -7.66 -15.63
CA SER A 5 12.03 -6.48 -15.76
C SER A 5 11.33 -5.19 -15.35
N ARG A 6 10.00 -5.13 -15.49
CA ARG A 6 9.20 -3.98 -15.03
C ARG A 6 8.18 -4.41 -13.97
N TYR A 7 8.21 -3.74 -12.82
CA TYR A 7 7.29 -3.92 -11.69
C TYR A 7 6.34 -2.74 -11.58
N ILE A 8 5.06 -3.01 -11.47
CA ILE A 8 4.05 -1.97 -11.27
C ILE A 8 3.23 -2.31 -10.01
N GLU A 9 3.23 -1.44 -9.01
CA GLU A 9 2.37 -1.52 -7.82
C GLU A 9 1.27 -0.48 -7.94
N MET A 10 0.05 -0.97 -8.24
CA MET A 10 -1.08 -0.14 -8.64
C MET A 10 -1.72 0.63 -7.48
N PHE A 11 -1.73 0.05 -6.30
CA PHE A 11 -2.23 0.61 -5.04
C PHE A 11 -1.11 0.55 -4.01
N ALA A 12 -0.23 1.54 -4.03
CA ALA A 12 1.05 1.48 -3.32
C ALA A 12 0.90 1.42 -1.80
N GLY A 13 -0.04 2.18 -1.22
CA GLY A 13 -0.27 2.19 0.22
C GLY A 13 1.02 2.31 1.03
N GLY A 14 1.36 1.26 1.76
CA GLY A 14 2.61 1.16 2.55
C GLY A 14 3.79 0.52 1.82
N LEU A 15 3.68 0.22 0.52
CA LEU A 15 4.70 -0.45 -0.30
C LEU A 15 5.23 -1.77 0.28
N SER A 16 4.34 -2.52 0.92
CA SER A 16 4.74 -3.75 1.64
C SER A 16 5.33 -4.81 0.71
N MET A 17 4.83 -4.91 -0.51
CA MET A 17 5.34 -5.85 -1.51
C MET A 17 6.62 -5.31 -2.14
N TYR A 18 6.66 -4.04 -2.50
CA TYR A 18 7.83 -3.40 -3.10
C TYR A 18 9.11 -3.59 -2.26
N PHE A 19 9.03 -3.33 -0.94
CA PHE A 19 10.20 -3.43 -0.06
C PHE A 19 10.66 -4.87 0.23
N ARG A 20 9.87 -5.89 -0.13
CA ARG A 20 10.19 -7.30 0.13
C ARG A 20 10.61 -8.08 -1.11
N LYS A 21 10.27 -7.57 -2.29
CA LYS A 21 10.64 -8.22 -3.55
C LYS A 21 12.08 -7.92 -3.96
N GLN A 22 12.59 -8.70 -4.89
CA GLN A 22 13.84 -8.37 -5.59
C GLN A 22 13.64 -7.10 -6.44
N LYS A 23 14.68 -6.28 -6.55
CA LYS A 23 14.66 -5.06 -7.35
C LYS A 23 14.46 -5.42 -8.84
N ALA A 24 13.53 -4.74 -9.51
CA ALA A 24 13.34 -4.81 -10.95
C ALA A 24 14.16 -3.70 -11.65
N ASP A 25 14.37 -3.81 -12.96
CA ASP A 25 15.07 -2.78 -13.73
C ASP A 25 14.27 -1.47 -13.73
N ILE A 26 12.95 -1.58 -13.87
CA ILE A 26 12.01 -0.45 -13.80
C ILE A 26 10.97 -0.75 -12.72
N SER A 27 10.72 0.19 -11.85
CA SER A 27 9.64 0.11 -10.88
C SER A 27 8.76 1.36 -10.92
N ILE A 28 7.46 1.12 -10.95
CA ILE A 28 6.43 2.15 -10.95
C ILE A 28 5.52 1.87 -9.74
N VAL A 29 5.32 2.87 -8.91
CA VAL A 29 4.43 2.79 -7.75
C VAL A 29 3.38 3.88 -7.88
N ASN A 30 2.13 3.53 -7.69
CA ASN A 30 1.01 4.43 -7.88
C ASN A 30 0.07 4.40 -6.69
N ASP A 31 -0.45 5.54 -6.31
CA ASP A 31 -1.57 5.63 -5.39
C ASP A 31 -2.46 6.82 -5.77
N LEU A 32 -3.76 6.68 -5.52
CA LEU A 32 -4.71 7.77 -5.76
C LEU A 32 -4.70 8.78 -4.59
N ASP A 33 -4.26 8.35 -3.39
CA ASP A 33 -4.20 9.21 -2.21
C ASP A 33 -3.00 10.16 -2.29
N ASN A 34 -3.32 11.45 -2.42
CA ASN A 34 -2.34 12.53 -2.49
C ASN A 34 -1.39 12.58 -1.29
N ASP A 35 -1.85 12.21 -0.08
CA ASP A 35 -0.98 12.20 1.11
C ASP A 35 0.06 11.09 1.06
N ILE A 36 -0.29 9.92 0.49
CA ILE A 36 0.64 8.81 0.23
C ILE A 36 1.68 9.24 -0.79
N VAL A 37 1.24 9.80 -1.92
CA VAL A 37 2.14 10.25 -2.99
C VAL A 37 3.04 11.38 -2.51
N ASN A 38 2.48 12.37 -1.79
CA ASN A 38 3.26 13.45 -1.19
C ASN A 38 4.34 12.92 -0.22
N LEU A 39 4.01 11.87 0.56
CA LEU A 39 4.99 11.23 1.45
C LEU A 39 6.16 10.66 0.64
N TYR A 40 5.91 9.91 -0.43
CA TYR A 40 6.97 9.33 -1.24
C TYR A 40 7.82 10.39 -1.93
N ILE A 41 7.19 11.39 -2.55
CA ILE A 41 7.92 12.48 -3.22
C ILE A 41 8.73 13.28 -2.19
N SER A 42 8.17 13.58 -1.01
CA SER A 42 8.89 14.30 0.04
C SER A 42 10.10 13.52 0.56
N VAL A 43 9.98 12.19 0.71
CA VAL A 43 11.11 11.32 1.09
C VAL A 43 12.18 11.32 0.00
N LEU A 44 11.81 11.32 -1.27
CA LEU A 44 12.76 11.30 -2.39
C LEU A 44 13.44 12.65 -2.60
N GLU A 45 12.68 13.73 -2.65
CA GLU A 45 13.17 15.05 -3.09
C GLU A 45 13.49 16.02 -1.95
N ARG A 46 12.84 15.87 -0.78
CA ARG A 46 12.91 16.80 0.35
C ARG A 46 13.30 16.09 1.65
N PHE A 47 14.08 15.03 1.56
CA PHE A 47 14.43 14.15 2.68
C PHE A 47 14.91 14.90 3.93
N ASP A 48 15.79 15.88 3.78
CA ASP A 48 16.37 16.58 4.93
C ASP A 48 15.29 17.35 5.71
N LYS A 49 14.40 18.05 5.01
CA LYS A 49 13.27 18.77 5.63
C LYS A 49 12.25 17.80 6.25
N PHE A 50 11.90 16.74 5.55
CA PHE A 50 11.05 15.70 6.10
C PHE A 50 11.65 15.09 7.38
N SER A 51 12.93 14.75 7.35
CA SER A 51 13.66 14.17 8.49
C SER A 51 13.73 15.11 9.68
N GLU A 52 13.96 16.42 9.44
CA GLU A 52 13.94 17.45 10.48
C GLU A 52 12.58 17.47 11.20
N TYR A 53 11.47 17.46 10.46
CA TYR A 53 10.14 17.43 11.04
C TYR A 53 9.89 16.18 11.89
N ILE A 54 10.19 14.99 11.40
CA ILE A 54 9.94 13.77 12.17
C ILE A 54 10.86 13.65 13.39
N TYR A 55 12.10 14.15 13.31
CA TYR A 55 13.05 14.12 14.42
C TYR A 55 12.62 15.02 15.60
N LEU A 56 12.03 16.18 15.30
CA LEU A 56 11.62 17.15 16.31
C LEU A 56 10.29 16.82 16.99
N LEU A 57 9.48 15.94 16.42
CA LEU A 57 8.16 15.61 16.94
C LEU A 57 8.24 14.60 18.09
N PRO A 58 7.74 14.93 19.31
CA PRO A 58 7.62 13.95 20.39
C PRO A 58 6.41 13.05 20.16
N ARG A 59 6.44 11.83 20.68
CA ARG A 59 5.25 10.96 20.69
C ARG A 59 4.21 11.52 21.65
N SER A 60 3.12 12.07 21.15
CA SER A 60 2.06 12.73 21.92
C SER A 60 0.68 12.42 21.38
N ARG A 61 -0.24 12.00 22.26
CA ARG A 61 -1.67 11.81 21.89
C ARG A 61 -2.30 13.13 21.43
N LYS A 62 -1.98 14.24 22.10
CA LYS A 62 -2.53 15.56 21.74
C LYS A 62 -2.12 15.95 20.32
N LEU A 63 -0.82 15.82 19.99
CA LEU A 63 -0.34 16.08 18.64
C LEU A 63 -0.97 15.14 17.62
N PHE A 64 -1.15 13.88 17.97
CA PHE A 64 -1.80 12.91 17.09
C PHE A 64 -3.23 13.35 16.73
N GLU A 65 -4.01 13.77 17.71
CA GLU A 65 -5.40 14.20 17.49
C GLU A 65 -5.46 15.47 16.63
N ASP A 66 -4.60 16.43 16.88
CA ASP A 66 -4.51 17.67 16.09
C ASP A 66 -4.09 17.35 14.63
N PHE A 67 -3.04 16.56 14.45
CA PHE A 67 -2.56 16.16 13.13
C PHE A 67 -3.55 15.26 12.39
N ARG A 68 -4.19 14.33 13.09
CA ARG A 68 -5.24 13.51 12.50
C ARG A 68 -6.39 14.39 12.00
N LYS A 69 -6.82 15.38 12.77
CA LYS A 69 -7.83 16.35 12.33
C LYS A 69 -7.38 17.07 11.05
N GLU A 70 -6.13 17.54 11.00
CA GLU A 70 -5.56 18.19 9.81
C GLU A 70 -5.58 17.23 8.60
N VAL A 71 -5.13 15.98 8.76
CA VAL A 71 -5.15 14.96 7.70
C VAL A 71 -6.56 14.69 7.19
N MET A 72 -7.56 14.66 8.07
CA MET A 72 -8.95 14.35 7.71
C MET A 72 -9.71 15.52 7.08
N THR A 73 -9.30 16.76 7.33
CA THR A 73 -10.03 17.95 6.88
C THR A 73 -9.43 18.63 5.66
N THR A 74 -8.14 18.39 5.38
CA THR A 74 -7.43 18.98 4.26
C THR A 74 -6.76 17.88 3.45
N LYS A 75 -6.70 18.04 2.11
CA LYS A 75 -5.94 17.14 1.23
C LYS A 75 -4.61 17.77 0.84
N SER A 76 -3.59 16.95 0.61
CA SER A 76 -2.33 17.41 0.01
C SER A 76 -2.59 17.93 -1.40
N ASP A 77 -1.95 19.05 -1.72
CA ASP A 77 -1.76 19.46 -3.10
C ASP A 77 -0.45 18.82 -3.59
N ILE A 78 -0.54 17.97 -4.59
CA ILE A 78 0.63 17.26 -5.13
C ILE A 78 1.43 18.07 -6.15
N GLN A 79 1.00 19.28 -6.52
CA GLN A 79 1.75 20.13 -7.45
C GLN A 79 3.10 20.54 -6.89
N MET A 80 3.21 20.62 -5.55
CA MET A 80 4.48 20.86 -4.85
C MET A 80 4.59 19.96 -3.62
N PRO A 81 5.69 19.20 -3.48
CA PRO A 81 5.88 18.35 -2.32
C PRO A 81 5.94 19.17 -1.03
N ASP A 82 5.09 18.83 -0.06
CA ASP A 82 5.04 19.42 1.27
C ASP A 82 5.62 18.44 2.31
N PRO A 83 6.90 18.59 2.69
CA PRO A 83 7.55 17.71 3.65
C PRO A 83 6.98 17.83 5.07
N ARG A 84 6.37 18.96 5.44
CA ARG A 84 5.68 19.11 6.73
C ARG A 84 4.42 18.25 6.73
N ARG A 85 3.60 18.34 5.70
CA ARG A 85 2.38 17.54 5.56
C ARG A 85 2.72 16.05 5.49
N ALA A 86 3.76 15.68 4.76
CA ALA A 86 4.26 14.31 4.69
C ALA A 86 4.66 13.78 6.08
N ALA A 87 5.36 14.59 6.89
CA ALA A 87 5.74 14.22 8.25
C ALA A 87 4.53 14.07 9.19
N ILE A 88 3.54 14.95 9.06
CA ILE A 88 2.27 14.87 9.79
C ILE A 88 1.52 13.57 9.43
N TYR A 89 1.37 13.28 8.15
CA TYR A 89 0.72 12.06 7.67
C TYR A 89 1.45 10.80 8.17
N TYR A 90 2.78 10.76 8.03
CA TYR A 90 3.61 9.68 8.55
C TYR A 90 3.47 9.51 10.07
N TYR A 91 3.42 10.64 10.83
CA TYR A 91 3.19 10.63 12.27
C TYR A 91 1.85 10.00 12.62
N VAL A 92 0.79 10.39 11.92
CA VAL A 92 -0.55 9.85 12.14
C VAL A 92 -0.59 8.34 11.87
N ILE A 93 -0.06 7.88 10.75
CA ILE A 93 -0.03 6.45 10.41
C ILE A 93 0.75 5.65 11.47
N LYS A 94 1.97 6.09 11.81
CA LYS A 94 2.84 5.35 12.76
C LYS A 94 2.24 5.27 14.17
N ASN A 95 1.45 6.24 14.58
CA ASN A 95 0.86 6.32 15.91
C ASN A 95 -0.61 5.87 15.96
N SER A 96 -1.23 5.53 14.85
CA SER A 96 -2.59 5.00 14.80
C SER A 96 -2.64 3.48 15.04
N PHE A 97 -3.80 3.00 15.50
CA PHE A 97 -4.05 1.57 15.58
C PHE A 97 -4.09 0.97 14.16
N ASN A 98 -3.40 -0.17 13.98
CA ASN A 98 -3.25 -0.85 12.68
C ASN A 98 -2.66 0.02 11.56
N LYS A 99 -1.92 1.08 11.90
CA LYS A 99 -1.31 2.00 10.92
C LYS A 99 -2.32 2.59 9.92
N ASN A 100 -3.55 2.75 10.34
CA ASN A 100 -4.62 3.33 9.54
C ASN A 100 -4.96 4.72 10.10
N PRO A 101 -4.89 5.82 9.30
CA PRO A 101 -5.11 7.18 9.78
C PRO A 101 -6.54 7.42 10.31
N TYR A 102 -7.50 6.59 9.92
CA TYR A 102 -8.88 6.64 10.43
C TYR A 102 -9.03 6.09 11.85
N ASN A 103 -8.08 5.27 12.29
CA ASN A 103 -8.12 4.65 13.61
C ASN A 103 -7.60 5.59 14.71
N PRO A 104 -8.01 5.35 15.97
CA PRO A 104 -7.53 6.15 17.10
C PRO A 104 -6.03 5.90 17.37
N PHE A 105 -5.47 6.75 18.22
CA PHE A 105 -4.10 6.60 18.72
C PHE A 105 -3.88 5.20 19.29
N THR A 106 -2.80 4.55 18.89
CA THR A 106 -2.50 3.19 19.33
C THR A 106 -2.29 3.11 20.84
N LYS A 107 -2.88 2.10 21.47
CA LYS A 107 -2.66 1.78 22.89
C LYS A 107 -1.33 1.07 23.14
N SER A 108 -0.57 0.75 22.09
CA SER A 108 0.71 0.07 22.26
C SER A 108 1.71 0.94 23.01
N GLU A 109 2.27 0.40 24.09
CA GLU A 109 3.34 1.01 24.89
C GLU A 109 4.74 0.60 24.40
N LYS A 110 4.84 -0.11 23.28
CA LYS A 110 6.13 -0.54 22.72
C LYS A 110 7.03 0.67 22.50
N ARG A 111 8.22 0.60 23.10
CA ARG A 111 9.32 1.53 22.79
C ARG A 111 9.68 1.37 21.31
N GLY A 112 9.93 2.46 20.59
CA GLY A 112 10.33 2.42 19.19
C GLY A 112 9.22 2.68 18.18
N ILE A 113 7.95 2.89 18.61
CA ILE A 113 6.90 3.32 17.67
C ILE A 113 7.22 4.69 17.08
N TRP A 114 7.77 5.59 17.91
CA TRP A 114 8.20 6.93 17.50
C TRP A 114 9.47 7.31 18.24
N THR A 115 10.61 7.22 17.56
CA THR A 115 11.96 7.54 18.07
C THR A 115 12.79 8.20 16.95
N SER A 116 13.93 8.79 17.30
CA SER A 116 14.88 9.33 16.32
C SER A 116 15.41 8.28 15.32
N GLU A 117 15.35 7.00 15.66
CA GLU A 117 15.75 5.89 14.76
C GLU A 117 14.87 5.80 13.51
N LEU A 118 13.65 6.37 13.55
CA LEU A 118 12.76 6.42 12.37
C LEU A 118 13.39 7.17 11.18
N VAL A 119 14.28 8.14 11.45
CA VAL A 119 14.99 8.84 10.38
C VAL A 119 15.86 7.87 9.58
N GLU A 120 16.49 6.89 10.24
CA GLU A 120 17.31 5.88 9.56
C GLU A 120 16.45 4.85 8.81
N GLU A 121 15.28 4.48 9.36
CA GLU A 121 14.30 3.65 8.63
C GLU A 121 13.86 4.34 7.33
N VAL A 122 13.56 5.64 7.38
CA VAL A 122 13.16 6.42 6.20
C VAL A 122 14.34 6.62 5.24
N ARG A 123 15.55 6.81 5.74
CA ARG A 123 16.76 6.88 4.91
C ARG A 123 16.98 5.58 4.13
N TRP A 124 16.78 4.44 4.79
CA TRP A 124 16.81 3.14 4.11
C TRP A 124 15.73 3.06 3.03
N SER A 125 14.50 3.46 3.34
CA SER A 125 13.38 3.48 2.37
C SER A 125 13.68 4.36 1.17
N LYS A 126 14.27 5.56 1.38
CA LYS A 126 14.73 6.45 0.30
C LYS A 126 15.70 5.73 -0.66
N LYS A 127 16.66 4.97 -0.11
CA LYS A 127 17.60 4.19 -0.94
C LYS A 127 16.92 3.10 -1.76
N GLN A 128 15.90 2.46 -1.19
CA GLN A 128 15.14 1.44 -1.92
C GLN A 128 14.29 2.05 -3.04
N LEU A 129 13.79 3.26 -2.84
CA LEU A 129 12.97 3.99 -3.80
C LEU A 129 13.78 4.75 -4.85
N ASP A 130 15.11 4.69 -4.81
CA ASP A 130 15.95 5.37 -5.80
C ASP A 130 15.71 4.84 -7.22
N GLY A 131 15.37 5.74 -8.15
CA GLY A 131 15.02 5.44 -9.53
C GLY A 131 13.58 4.91 -9.73
N VAL A 132 12.75 4.90 -8.69
CA VAL A 132 11.33 4.52 -8.80
C VAL A 132 10.51 5.67 -9.39
N ILE A 133 9.61 5.34 -10.31
CA ILE A 133 8.62 6.28 -10.85
C ILE A 133 7.43 6.28 -9.87
N VAL A 134 7.10 7.45 -9.33
CA VAL A 134 5.94 7.65 -8.45
C VAL A 134 4.84 8.31 -9.26
N GLU A 135 3.67 7.67 -9.31
CA GLU A 135 2.49 8.17 -10.00
C GLU A 135 1.34 8.45 -9.03
N ASN A 136 0.46 9.35 -9.43
CA ASN A 136 -0.77 9.66 -8.71
C ASN A 136 -1.94 9.64 -9.70
N LEU A 137 -2.29 8.45 -10.14
CA LEU A 137 -3.27 8.22 -11.19
C LEU A 137 -4.39 7.31 -10.69
N ASP A 138 -5.57 7.46 -11.30
CA ASP A 138 -6.57 6.41 -11.27
C ASP A 138 -6.00 5.12 -11.88
N PHE A 139 -6.39 3.97 -11.35
CA PHE A 139 -5.83 2.67 -11.77
C PHE A 139 -6.06 2.36 -13.26
N LYS A 140 -7.14 2.89 -13.87
CA LYS A 140 -7.41 2.76 -15.31
C LYS A 140 -6.46 3.61 -16.13
N GLU A 141 -6.21 4.84 -15.67
CA GLU A 141 -5.23 5.73 -16.31
C GLU A 141 -3.82 5.17 -16.22
N LEU A 142 -3.46 4.54 -15.10
CA LEU A 142 -2.17 3.88 -14.92
C LEU A 142 -1.96 2.79 -15.97
N VAL A 143 -2.95 1.88 -16.16
CA VAL A 143 -2.86 0.81 -17.17
C VAL A 143 -2.82 1.35 -18.59
N ASN A 144 -3.49 2.46 -18.85
CA ASN A 144 -3.43 3.10 -20.18
C ASN A 144 -2.09 3.79 -20.44
N ARG A 145 -1.48 4.39 -19.41
CA ARG A 145 -0.17 5.06 -19.53
C ARG A 145 0.96 4.07 -19.69
N TYR A 146 0.90 2.97 -18.96
CA TYR A 146 1.97 1.97 -18.91
C TYR A 146 1.62 0.67 -19.62
N GLU A 147 0.90 0.71 -20.69
CA GLU A 147 0.43 -0.45 -21.46
C GLU A 147 1.16 -1.76 -21.10
N PRO A 148 0.42 -2.83 -20.71
CA PRO A 148 1.03 -4.08 -20.25
C PRO A 148 1.97 -4.70 -21.29
N ARG A 149 3.08 -5.30 -20.84
CA ARG A 149 4.09 -5.97 -21.67
C ARG A 149 4.40 -7.35 -21.08
N THR A 150 4.86 -8.25 -21.90
CA THR A 150 5.15 -9.65 -21.54
C THR A 150 6.09 -9.81 -20.33
N ASP A 151 7.02 -8.89 -20.12
CA ASP A 151 8.01 -8.91 -19.04
C ASP A 151 7.59 -8.08 -17.80
N ASP A 152 6.32 -7.69 -17.72
CA ASP A 152 5.74 -6.97 -16.59
C ASP A 152 5.31 -7.91 -15.47
N PHE A 153 5.39 -7.36 -14.26
CA PHE A 153 4.68 -7.86 -13.09
C PHE A 153 3.84 -6.75 -12.46
N TRP A 154 2.53 -6.95 -12.44
CA TRP A 154 1.54 -6.04 -11.86
C TRP A 154 1.09 -6.55 -10.49
N TYR A 155 1.35 -5.78 -9.44
CA TYR A 155 0.82 -6.05 -8.10
C TYR A 155 -0.33 -5.11 -7.78
N MET A 156 -1.41 -5.69 -7.27
CA MET A 156 -2.65 -5.00 -6.95
C MET A 156 -3.13 -5.42 -5.55
N ASP A 157 -3.24 -4.45 -4.65
CA ASP A 157 -3.84 -4.60 -3.31
C ASP A 157 -4.91 -3.54 -3.13
N PRO A 158 -6.04 -3.69 -3.87
CA PRO A 158 -7.09 -2.67 -3.88
C PRO A 158 -7.80 -2.61 -2.52
N PRO A 159 -8.53 -1.51 -2.23
CA PRO A 159 -9.43 -1.46 -1.09
C PRO A 159 -10.38 -2.66 -1.11
N TYR A 160 -10.52 -3.35 0.04
CA TYR A 160 -11.28 -4.60 0.12
C TYR A 160 -12.79 -4.35 0.01
N VAL A 161 -13.51 -5.35 -0.51
CA VAL A 161 -14.97 -5.33 -0.58
C VAL A 161 -15.54 -5.24 0.83
N VAL A 162 -16.16 -4.13 1.17
CA VAL A 162 -16.81 -3.94 2.48
C VAL A 162 -18.26 -4.37 2.39
N ALA A 163 -18.65 -5.41 3.13
CA ALA A 163 -20.06 -5.79 3.25
C ALA A 163 -20.80 -4.77 4.15
N GLY A 164 -21.77 -4.06 3.58
CA GLY A 164 -22.63 -3.11 4.29
C GLY A 164 -22.06 -1.68 4.29
N GLU A 165 -22.93 -0.73 4.76
CA GLU A 165 -22.73 0.73 4.69
C GLU A 165 -21.58 1.32 5.55
N LYS A 166 -20.54 0.58 5.89
CA LYS A 166 -19.39 1.13 6.61
C LYS A 166 -18.43 1.82 5.66
N LYS A 167 -18.73 3.05 5.30
CA LYS A 167 -17.97 3.96 4.43
C LYS A 167 -16.67 4.53 5.03
N ASP A 168 -16.24 4.11 6.22
CA ASP A 168 -15.28 4.88 7.01
C ASP A 168 -13.82 4.39 6.96
N TYR A 169 -13.45 3.47 6.07
CA TYR A 169 -12.10 2.87 6.08
C TYR A 169 -11.14 3.35 5.00
N TYR A 170 -11.65 3.97 3.92
CA TYR A 170 -10.82 4.48 2.82
C TYR A 170 -11.28 5.87 2.39
N PHE A 171 -10.34 6.71 1.99
CA PHE A 171 -10.60 8.08 1.53
C PHE A 171 -11.38 8.12 0.20
N HIS A 172 -11.31 7.02 -0.57
CA HIS A 172 -12.02 6.82 -1.82
C HIS A 172 -12.87 5.56 -1.73
N ASP A 173 -14.17 5.70 -1.98
CA ASP A 173 -15.09 4.56 -2.09
C ASP A 173 -14.64 3.69 -3.28
N PHE A 174 -14.21 2.46 -3.02
CA PHE A 174 -13.94 1.49 -4.07
C PHE A 174 -15.19 0.63 -4.25
N THR A 175 -15.98 0.95 -5.28
CA THR A 175 -17.30 0.34 -5.50
C THR A 175 -17.20 -1.03 -6.17
N MET A 176 -18.31 -1.80 -6.17
CA MET A 176 -18.36 -3.07 -6.92
C MET A 176 -18.11 -2.88 -8.42
N ASP A 177 -18.54 -1.77 -8.99
CA ASP A 177 -18.24 -1.46 -10.40
C ASP A 177 -16.75 -1.29 -10.62
N MET A 178 -16.04 -0.63 -9.69
CA MET A 178 -14.57 -0.51 -9.75
C MET A 178 -13.86 -1.86 -9.57
N HIS A 179 -14.40 -2.77 -8.74
CA HIS A 179 -13.89 -4.15 -8.66
C HIS A 179 -14.07 -4.90 -9.99
N ASN A 180 -15.22 -4.76 -10.66
CA ASN A 180 -15.44 -5.33 -12.01
C ASN A 180 -14.48 -4.74 -13.03
N GLU A 181 -14.31 -3.41 -13.06
CA GLU A 181 -13.35 -2.73 -13.93
C GLU A 181 -11.90 -3.23 -13.69
N LEU A 182 -11.52 -3.47 -12.43
CA LEU A 182 -10.20 -4.03 -12.11
C LEU A 182 -10.00 -5.43 -12.67
N VAL A 183 -11.04 -6.28 -12.64
CA VAL A 183 -11.00 -7.61 -13.29
C VAL A 183 -10.84 -7.48 -14.80
N GLU A 184 -11.53 -6.55 -15.45
CA GLU A 184 -11.36 -6.29 -16.89
C GLU A 184 -9.91 -5.87 -17.21
N LEU A 185 -9.28 -5.05 -16.37
CA LEU A 185 -7.87 -4.71 -16.51
C LEU A 185 -6.96 -5.91 -16.30
N CYS A 186 -7.27 -6.80 -15.35
CA CYS A 186 -6.56 -8.08 -15.21
C CYS A 186 -6.64 -8.93 -16.48
N HIS A 187 -7.79 -8.96 -17.14
CA HIS A 187 -7.94 -9.63 -18.45
C HIS A 187 -7.06 -8.97 -19.53
N LYS A 188 -7.05 -7.63 -19.59
CA LYS A 188 -6.17 -6.88 -20.52
C LYS A 188 -4.69 -7.20 -20.26
N ILE A 189 -4.26 -7.20 -19.00
CA ILE A 189 -2.89 -7.54 -18.59
C ILE A 189 -2.56 -8.97 -19.01
N ASN A 190 -3.47 -9.92 -18.78
CA ASN A 190 -3.28 -11.32 -19.13
C ASN A 190 -3.19 -11.55 -20.65
N LEU A 191 -3.96 -10.82 -21.47
CA LEU A 191 -3.91 -10.90 -22.93
C LEU A 191 -2.58 -10.42 -23.51
N CYS A 192 -1.83 -9.59 -22.77
CA CYS A 192 -0.50 -9.14 -23.13
C CYS A 192 0.62 -10.06 -22.60
N ASP A 193 0.30 -11.26 -22.08
CA ASP A 193 1.21 -12.19 -21.43
C ASP A 193 1.95 -11.61 -20.21
N ALA A 194 1.56 -10.43 -19.74
CA ALA A 194 2.06 -9.85 -18.49
C ALA A 194 1.59 -10.68 -17.29
N LYS A 195 2.37 -10.67 -16.21
CA LYS A 195 2.01 -11.41 -14.99
C LYS A 195 1.41 -10.44 -13.97
N PHE A 196 0.40 -10.94 -13.23
CA PHE A 196 -0.17 -10.17 -12.15
C PHE A 196 -0.42 -10.98 -10.89
N MET A 197 -0.50 -10.28 -9.78
CA MET A 197 -0.94 -10.78 -8.48
C MET A 197 -1.87 -9.76 -7.85
N VAL A 198 -3.04 -10.23 -7.42
CA VAL A 198 -4.02 -9.44 -6.67
C VAL A 198 -4.17 -10.04 -5.27
N SER A 199 -4.17 -9.21 -4.23
CA SER A 199 -4.48 -9.62 -2.86
C SER A 199 -5.85 -9.12 -2.43
N TYR A 200 -6.61 -9.98 -1.72
CA TYR A 200 -7.93 -9.68 -1.16
C TYR A 200 -8.18 -10.44 0.14
N ASP A 201 -9.13 -9.94 0.94
CA ASP A 201 -9.75 -10.77 1.98
C ASP A 201 -10.60 -11.89 1.34
N ASP A 202 -10.72 -13.03 2.06
CA ASP A 202 -11.48 -14.17 1.57
C ASP A 202 -12.98 -13.88 1.61
N ARG A 203 -13.57 -13.69 0.43
CA ARG A 203 -15.00 -13.47 0.21
C ARG A 203 -15.52 -14.20 -1.02
N ASN A 204 -16.78 -14.63 -0.97
CA ASN A 204 -17.40 -15.31 -2.09
C ASN A 204 -17.46 -14.41 -3.33
N GLU A 205 -17.79 -13.12 -3.16
CA GLU A 205 -17.85 -12.15 -4.24
C GLU A 205 -16.51 -12.03 -4.98
N VAL A 206 -15.41 -12.04 -4.25
CA VAL A 206 -14.06 -12.00 -4.85
C VAL A 206 -13.75 -13.30 -5.59
N ARG A 207 -14.11 -14.44 -5.02
CA ARG A 207 -13.94 -15.75 -5.69
C ARG A 207 -14.73 -15.86 -6.98
N GLU A 208 -15.93 -15.29 -7.02
CA GLU A 208 -16.78 -15.23 -8.23
C GLU A 208 -16.18 -14.29 -9.28
N LEU A 209 -15.75 -13.09 -8.88
CA LEU A 209 -15.14 -12.10 -9.76
C LEU A 209 -13.90 -12.61 -10.48
N TYR A 210 -13.05 -13.34 -9.78
CA TYR A 210 -11.79 -13.87 -10.32
C TYR A 210 -11.90 -15.35 -10.73
N ASN A 211 -13.12 -15.85 -10.95
CA ASN A 211 -13.32 -17.20 -11.47
C ASN A 211 -12.63 -17.35 -12.84
N GLY A 212 -11.74 -18.34 -12.96
CA GLY A 212 -10.90 -18.54 -14.14
C GLY A 212 -9.42 -18.18 -13.94
N TYR A 213 -9.09 -17.51 -12.83
CA TYR A 213 -7.71 -17.32 -12.37
C TYR A 213 -7.35 -18.29 -11.24
N LYS A 214 -6.07 -18.36 -10.91
CA LYS A 214 -5.60 -19.16 -9.79
C LYS A 214 -5.80 -18.43 -8.49
N ILE A 215 -6.57 -19.02 -7.58
CA ILE A 215 -6.85 -18.47 -6.26
C ILE A 215 -6.14 -19.33 -5.22
N ASN A 216 -5.18 -18.76 -4.52
CA ASN A 216 -4.44 -19.38 -3.43
C ASN A 216 -4.82 -18.74 -2.11
N GLU A 217 -5.01 -19.56 -1.08
CA GLU A 217 -5.34 -19.11 0.26
C GLU A 217 -4.07 -19.00 1.11
N ILE A 218 -3.91 -17.84 1.76
CA ILE A 218 -2.83 -17.61 2.71
C ILE A 218 -3.43 -17.33 4.08
N LYS A 219 -3.01 -18.12 5.08
CA LYS A 219 -3.40 -17.88 6.47
C LYS A 219 -2.52 -16.82 7.09
N CYS A 220 -3.12 -15.70 7.49
CA CYS A 220 -2.46 -14.58 8.12
C CYS A 220 -2.86 -14.47 9.60
N ILE A 221 -1.88 -14.24 10.48
CA ILE A 221 -2.13 -13.98 11.90
C ILE A 221 -2.06 -12.45 12.09
N TYR A 222 -3.20 -11.83 12.31
CA TYR A 222 -3.26 -10.40 12.65
C TYR A 222 -2.93 -10.18 14.12
N SER A 223 -1.80 -9.57 14.41
CA SER A 223 -1.29 -9.31 15.76
C SER A 223 -1.95 -8.12 16.48
N GLY A 224 -2.95 -7.49 15.89
CA GLY A 224 -3.58 -6.25 16.38
C GLY A 224 -4.80 -6.41 17.29
N ALA A 225 -5.36 -7.63 17.43
CA ALA A 225 -6.46 -7.91 18.33
C ALA A 225 -5.95 -8.64 19.59
N ALA A 226 -6.64 -8.45 20.72
CA ALA A 226 -6.33 -9.16 21.95
C ALA A 226 -6.43 -10.70 21.78
N ASP A 227 -7.24 -11.14 20.82
CA ASP A 227 -7.28 -12.52 20.34
C ASP A 227 -6.60 -12.58 18.96
N LYS A 228 -5.58 -13.43 18.86
CA LYS A 228 -4.94 -13.77 17.58
C LYS A 228 -5.97 -14.46 16.68
N LYS A 229 -6.70 -13.69 15.88
CA LYS A 229 -7.61 -14.27 14.90
C LYS A 229 -6.83 -14.60 13.64
N GLU A 230 -6.84 -15.88 13.28
CA GLU A 230 -6.42 -16.34 11.97
C GLU A 230 -7.42 -15.79 10.92
N ARG A 231 -6.91 -15.18 9.88
CA ARG A 231 -7.70 -14.75 8.72
C ARG A 231 -7.11 -15.36 7.48
N THR A 232 -7.97 -15.69 6.54
CA THR A 232 -7.56 -16.13 5.21
C THR A 232 -7.53 -14.92 4.29
N GLU A 233 -6.42 -14.75 3.58
CA GLU A 233 -6.29 -13.81 2.46
C GLU A 233 -6.18 -14.60 1.17
N LEU A 234 -6.75 -14.05 0.10
CA LEU A 234 -6.67 -14.62 -1.23
C LEU A 234 -5.53 -13.97 -2.00
N VAL A 235 -4.71 -14.80 -2.63
CA VAL A 235 -3.72 -14.39 -3.61
C VAL A 235 -4.14 -14.93 -4.97
N ILE A 236 -4.50 -14.03 -5.85
CA ILE A 236 -5.06 -14.32 -7.18
C ILE A 236 -3.98 -14.03 -8.22
N THR A 237 -3.72 -14.99 -9.11
CA THR A 237 -2.64 -14.88 -10.10
C THR A 237 -3.06 -15.45 -11.45
N ASN A 238 -2.46 -14.96 -12.54
CA ASN A 238 -2.56 -15.55 -13.89
C ASN A 238 -1.40 -16.49 -14.21
N TYR A 239 -0.62 -16.90 -13.21
CA TYR A 239 0.50 -17.85 -13.33
C TYR A 239 0.46 -18.86 -12.19
N GLU A 240 1.23 -19.95 -12.30
CA GLU A 240 1.40 -20.92 -11.22
C GLU A 240 2.43 -20.39 -10.23
N PRO A 241 2.02 -19.97 -9.01
CA PRO A 241 2.99 -19.56 -8.01
C PRO A 241 3.81 -20.77 -7.57
N PRO A 242 5.11 -20.60 -7.31
CA PRO A 242 5.94 -21.68 -6.79
C PRO A 242 5.38 -22.15 -5.43
N ILE A 243 5.24 -23.47 -5.28
CA ILE A 243 4.78 -24.08 -4.02
C ILE A 243 5.91 -23.93 -3.00
N TYR A 244 5.84 -22.92 -2.15
CA TYR A 244 6.69 -22.87 -0.97
C TYR A 244 6.07 -23.78 0.10
N LYS A 245 6.78 -24.86 0.47
CA LYS A 245 6.47 -25.54 1.74
C LYS A 245 6.56 -24.48 2.83
N GLN A 246 5.47 -24.26 3.56
CA GLN A 246 5.49 -23.39 4.75
C GLN A 246 6.61 -23.84 5.67
N THR A 247 7.74 -23.17 5.63
CA THR A 247 8.72 -23.27 6.70
C THR A 247 8.20 -22.40 7.81
N THR A 248 7.71 -23.03 8.86
CA THR A 248 7.34 -22.35 10.10
C THR A 248 8.57 -21.57 10.57
N ILE A 249 8.57 -20.27 10.36
CA ILE A 249 9.60 -19.40 10.94
C ILE A 249 9.15 -19.16 12.39
N PHE A 250 9.83 -19.82 13.32
CA PHE A 250 9.71 -19.61 14.76
C PHE A 250 10.25 -18.23 15.14
#